data_a46275a9e956e6ded6c86b29a7b892da
#
_entry.id   a46275a9e956e6ded6c86b29a7b892da
#
_cell.length_a   1.000
_cell.length_b   1.000
_cell.length_c   1.000
_cell.angle_alpha   90.00
_cell.angle_beta   90.00
_cell.angle_gamma   90.00
#
_symmetry.space_group_name_H-M   'P 1'
#
loop_
_entity.id
_entity.type
_entity.pdbx_description
1 polymer ?
#
loop_
_entity_poly.entity_id
_entity_poly.type
_entity_poly.pdbx_seq_one_letter_code
_entity_poly.pdbx_strand_id
1 'polypeptide(L)'
;MGCLAIVAGCAGSGFPKWQYFHGDLSGQGYQPVVSGFALSQAWVSKPYKITSSSPVIGLATLSGREVVYFGTVDGELVALNSEDGTERWRRSLPLEGETPQIVSSPAVSQKGDIYVIGNFRLAAGRYRSVLHKVDEFGFLRWSFAFADQGFTSGSPKILKWGEDTLILIYVNVVMGGEPQGQLFVLRDSGQTADLIDRQAIGNCQWASTEQPTRPEDVFNSLAAAWDFISTFPPEFEADGDVLPDLFIDPTVAVVTNRKLPLIAVADNLCSIGAYQLGNKGLSVVWREPHRFEKQSSPAVLSSGLMVFGRQNGKVLAYDVETGVKLWEYDAGSPVLATPAATPKNYIFIVSKSDVQVLSQQDGSLVYDGTSPRKVALKSQTYASPVVTENCVYVSSREMLTFSHDLSTRSQDTNFRGNGLASMALANSGALYVVARDGTIRKYLGAR
;
A
#
# COMPACT_ATOMS: atom_id res chain seq x y z
N MET A 1 40.48 7.16 -17.78
CA MET A 1 40.34 6.26 -16.61
C MET A 1 39.84 7.12 -15.44
N GLY A 2 38.53 7.16 -15.23
CA GLY A 2 37.90 7.85 -14.10
C GLY A 2 37.03 6.81 -13.40
N CYS A 3 37.48 6.33 -12.23
CA CYS A 3 36.68 5.48 -11.36
C CYS A 3 35.49 6.29 -10.87
N LEU A 4 34.29 5.91 -11.30
CA LEU A 4 33.04 6.32 -10.64
C LEU A 4 32.96 5.54 -9.33
N ALA A 5 33.21 6.24 -8.23
CA ALA A 5 32.97 5.70 -6.90
C ALA A 5 31.46 5.50 -6.72
N ILE A 6 31.07 4.24 -6.57
CA ILE A 6 29.73 3.87 -6.09
C ILE A 6 29.69 4.34 -4.63
N VAL A 7 29.01 5.42 -4.37
CA VAL A 7 28.69 5.85 -3.00
C VAL A 7 27.67 4.85 -2.48
N ALA A 8 28.17 3.85 -1.75
CA ALA A 8 27.35 3.04 -0.87
C ALA A 8 26.65 4.02 0.10
N GLY A 9 25.32 4.00 0.08
CA GLY A 9 24.49 4.90 0.85
C GLY A 9 24.85 4.87 2.31
N CYS A 10 25.41 5.96 2.81
CA CYS A 10 25.61 6.20 4.22
C CYS A 10 24.25 6.11 4.94
N ALA A 11 24.18 5.24 5.92
CA ALA A 11 23.17 5.29 6.96
C ALA A 11 23.30 6.65 7.66
N GLY A 12 22.44 7.62 7.33
CA GLY A 12 22.57 8.95 7.90
C GLY A 12 21.68 10.03 7.31
N SER A 13 20.69 9.72 6.47
CA SER A 13 19.68 10.73 6.13
C SER A 13 18.52 10.59 7.12
N GLY A 14 18.24 11.65 7.88
CA GLY A 14 17.16 11.71 8.86
C GLY A 14 15.74 11.64 8.28
N PHE A 15 15.58 11.23 7.02
CA PHE A 15 14.29 11.07 6.39
C PHE A 15 13.57 9.81 6.88
N PRO A 16 12.24 9.89 7.15
CA PRO A 16 11.42 8.72 7.47
C PRO A 16 11.49 7.69 6.35
N LYS A 17 11.53 6.41 6.70
CA LYS A 17 11.47 5.33 5.71
C LYS A 17 10.03 4.96 5.32
N TRP A 18 9.03 5.50 6.01
CA TRP A 18 7.61 5.19 5.79
C TRP A 18 6.90 6.30 4.99
N GLN A 19 7.51 6.72 3.88
CA GLN A 19 6.99 7.78 3.01
C GLN A 19 5.91 7.29 2.03
N TYR A 20 5.70 5.98 1.93
CA TYR A 20 4.79 5.32 0.99
C TYR A 20 3.93 4.27 1.71
N PHE A 21 2.85 3.85 1.03
CA PHE A 21 2.14 2.65 1.46
C PHE A 21 3.13 1.49 1.64
N HIS A 22 3.03 0.83 2.79
CA HIS A 22 3.86 -0.31 3.20
C HIS A 22 5.37 -0.04 3.20
N GLY A 23 5.74 1.16 3.64
CA GLY A 23 7.11 1.57 3.96
C GLY A 23 7.84 2.26 2.82
N ASP A 24 8.59 1.52 2.04
CA ASP A 24 9.49 2.00 1.01
C ASP A 24 8.96 1.79 -0.42
N LEU A 25 9.81 2.05 -1.40
CA LEU A 25 9.50 1.84 -2.81
C LEU A 25 9.24 0.37 -3.14
N SER A 26 9.94 -0.56 -2.49
CA SER A 26 9.82 -2.00 -2.73
C SER A 26 8.62 -2.64 -2.03
N GLY A 27 7.98 -1.92 -1.10
CA GLY A 27 6.78 -2.38 -0.39
C GLY A 27 7.04 -3.56 0.56
N GLN A 28 8.24 -3.67 1.14
CA GLN A 28 8.60 -4.81 2.01
C GLN A 28 7.97 -4.78 3.40
N GLY A 29 7.40 -3.64 3.82
CA GLY A 29 6.84 -3.49 5.17
C GLY A 29 7.83 -3.66 6.31
N TYR A 30 9.14 -3.49 6.03
CA TYR A 30 10.22 -3.68 6.97
C TYR A 30 10.97 -2.39 7.26
N GLN A 31 11.31 -2.20 8.53
CA GLN A 31 12.21 -1.12 8.96
C GLN A 31 13.25 -1.62 9.94
N PRO A 32 14.55 -1.32 9.72
CA PRO A 32 15.64 -1.78 10.56
C PRO A 32 15.73 -0.97 11.86
N VAL A 33 14.72 -1.10 12.69
CA VAL A 33 14.67 -0.51 14.04
C VAL A 33 14.38 -1.60 15.06
N VAL A 34 14.92 -1.46 16.24
CA VAL A 34 14.58 -2.30 17.39
C VAL A 34 13.41 -1.65 18.10
N SER A 35 12.30 -2.37 18.21
CA SER A 35 11.08 -1.91 18.87
C SER A 35 10.73 -2.79 20.08
N GLY A 36 9.96 -2.23 21.00
CA GLY A 36 9.49 -2.98 22.17
C GLY A 36 8.26 -3.83 21.84
N PHE A 37 8.12 -4.95 22.54
CA PHE A 37 6.92 -5.80 22.43
C PHE A 37 5.71 -5.17 23.12
N ALA A 38 5.91 -4.56 24.28
CA ALA A 38 4.83 -3.87 24.98
C ALA A 38 4.61 -2.49 24.35
N LEU A 39 3.41 -2.28 23.83
CA LEU A 39 3.02 -1.02 23.24
C LEU A 39 2.30 -0.16 24.26
N SER A 40 2.70 1.10 24.39
CA SER A 40 1.99 2.12 25.13
C SER A 40 1.41 3.16 24.19
N GLN A 41 0.12 3.48 24.33
CA GLN A 41 -0.52 4.53 23.57
C GLN A 41 -0.02 5.90 24.04
N ALA A 42 0.62 6.65 23.12
CA ALA A 42 1.17 7.97 23.43
C ALA A 42 0.11 9.07 23.26
N TRP A 43 -0.68 8.99 22.18
CA TRP A 43 -1.76 9.93 21.91
C TRP A 43 -2.83 9.33 20.99
N VAL A 44 -3.99 9.99 20.96
CA VAL A 44 -5.11 9.71 20.07
C VAL A 44 -5.54 11.01 19.43
N SER A 45 -5.72 11.01 18.10
CA SER A 45 -6.25 12.17 17.37
C SER A 45 -7.76 12.33 17.59
N LYS A 46 -8.33 13.42 17.09
CA LYS A 46 -9.77 13.47 16.85
C LYS A 46 -10.17 12.47 15.76
N PRO A 47 -11.44 12.08 15.67
CA PRO A 47 -11.91 11.15 14.64
C PRO A 47 -11.96 11.80 13.25
N TYR A 48 -11.68 11.00 12.22
CA TYR A 48 -11.78 11.31 10.80
C TYR A 48 -12.45 10.13 10.08
N LYS A 49 -13.06 10.38 8.92
CA LYS A 49 -13.63 9.30 8.11
C LYS A 49 -12.55 8.65 7.25
N ILE A 50 -11.82 7.70 7.81
CA ILE A 50 -10.73 6.98 7.14
C ILE A 50 -11.18 5.55 6.85
N THR A 51 -10.95 5.08 5.62
CA THR A 51 -11.15 3.67 5.23
C THR A 51 -9.82 2.96 5.06
N SER A 52 -9.34 2.82 3.83
CA SER A 52 -8.11 2.10 3.47
C SER A 52 -6.89 3.00 3.32
N SER A 53 -7.04 4.33 3.40
CA SER A 53 -5.89 5.24 3.38
C SER A 53 -5.00 5.00 4.59
N SER A 54 -3.87 4.35 4.37
CA SER A 54 -2.87 4.10 5.41
C SER A 54 -2.07 5.37 5.68
N PRO A 55 -1.74 5.67 6.95
CA PRO A 55 -0.88 6.80 7.27
C PRO A 55 0.51 6.63 6.66
N VAL A 56 1.10 7.74 6.26
CA VAL A 56 2.51 7.83 5.84
C VAL A 56 3.20 8.94 6.61
N ILE A 57 4.54 8.89 6.65
CA ILE A 57 5.33 9.79 7.46
C ILE A 57 6.24 10.63 6.56
N GLY A 58 6.16 11.95 6.69
CA GLY A 58 7.08 12.87 6.06
C GLY A 58 7.80 13.73 7.10
N LEU A 59 8.72 14.58 6.66
CA LEU A 59 9.36 15.60 7.47
C LEU A 59 8.87 16.98 7.06
N ALA A 60 8.56 17.81 8.04
CA ALA A 60 8.43 19.24 7.83
C ALA A 60 9.82 19.82 7.56
N THR A 61 10.03 20.39 6.37
CA THR A 61 11.36 20.79 5.90
C THR A 61 12.02 21.86 6.78
N LEU A 62 11.23 22.78 7.34
CA LEU A 62 11.74 23.86 8.20
C LEU A 62 12.09 23.39 9.62
N SER A 63 11.36 22.41 10.18
CA SER A 63 11.55 21.99 11.58
C SER A 63 12.23 20.65 11.72
N GLY A 64 12.32 19.86 10.65
CA GLY A 64 12.80 18.47 10.70
C GLY A 64 11.90 17.52 11.50
N ARG A 65 10.70 17.96 11.90
CA ARG A 65 9.76 17.15 12.69
C ARG A 65 8.96 16.23 11.76
N GLU A 66 8.69 15.03 12.25
CA GLU A 66 7.83 14.09 11.55
C GLU A 66 6.39 14.61 11.51
N VAL A 67 5.74 14.38 10.38
CA VAL A 67 4.32 14.70 10.13
C VAL A 67 3.64 13.46 9.58
N VAL A 68 2.45 13.16 10.08
CA VAL A 68 1.65 12.00 9.66
C VAL A 68 0.58 12.48 8.69
N TYR A 69 0.54 11.89 7.49
CA TYR A 69 -0.41 12.23 6.43
C TYR A 69 -1.34 11.06 6.12
N PHE A 70 -2.61 11.34 5.87
CA PHE A 70 -3.60 10.35 5.42
C PHE A 70 -4.76 11.03 4.68
N GLY A 71 -5.49 10.26 3.89
CA GLY A 71 -6.68 10.71 3.19
C GLY A 71 -7.97 10.32 3.91
N THR A 72 -9.05 11.04 3.61
CA THR A 72 -10.40 10.74 4.13
C THR A 72 -11.38 10.49 2.99
N VAL A 73 -12.50 9.85 3.29
CA VAL A 73 -13.57 9.66 2.31
C VAL A 73 -14.39 10.93 2.07
N ASP A 74 -14.22 11.94 2.92
CA ASP A 74 -14.80 13.27 2.70
C ASP A 74 -13.89 14.14 1.80
N GLY A 75 -12.88 13.55 1.14
CA GLY A 75 -12.02 14.23 0.17
C GLY A 75 -10.97 15.15 0.78
N GLU A 76 -10.61 14.91 2.03
CA GLU A 76 -9.61 15.72 2.72
C GLU A 76 -8.28 14.97 2.83
N LEU A 77 -7.19 15.65 2.51
CA LEU A 77 -5.85 15.27 2.91
C LEU A 77 -5.55 15.95 4.25
N VAL A 78 -5.14 15.17 5.25
CA VAL A 78 -4.92 15.63 6.61
C VAL A 78 -3.45 15.44 7.00
N ALA A 79 -2.91 16.42 7.71
CA ALA A 79 -1.58 16.37 8.32
C ALA A 79 -1.67 16.53 9.84
N LEU A 80 -1.07 15.60 10.59
CA LEU A 80 -0.97 15.66 12.05
C LEU A 80 0.47 15.83 12.49
N ASN A 81 0.68 16.59 13.57
CA ASN A 81 1.94 16.61 14.28
C ASN A 81 2.21 15.24 14.92
N SER A 82 3.35 14.64 14.62
CA SER A 82 3.71 13.32 15.14
C SER A 82 3.94 13.31 16.66
N GLU A 83 4.20 14.45 17.26
CA GLU A 83 4.51 14.57 18.68
C GLU A 83 3.28 14.37 19.55
N ASP A 84 2.17 15.03 19.22
CA ASP A 84 0.98 15.14 20.04
C ASP A 84 -0.36 14.75 19.36
N GLY A 85 -0.33 14.44 18.06
CA GLY A 85 -1.52 14.09 17.27
C GLY A 85 -2.44 15.26 16.94
N THR A 86 -2.02 16.49 17.21
CA THR A 86 -2.80 17.68 16.85
C THR A 86 -2.79 17.90 15.34
N GLU A 87 -3.92 18.37 14.81
CA GLU A 87 -4.05 18.70 13.40
C GLU A 87 -3.17 19.90 13.05
N ARG A 88 -2.23 19.69 12.13
CA ARG A 88 -1.38 20.74 11.58
C ARG A 88 -2.13 21.53 10.52
N TRP A 89 -2.77 20.80 9.61
CA TRP A 89 -3.68 21.33 8.60
C TRP A 89 -4.51 20.20 7.99
N ARG A 90 -5.60 20.58 7.31
CA ARG A 90 -6.37 19.74 6.41
C ARG A 90 -6.66 20.48 5.11
N ARG A 91 -6.73 19.76 4.03
CA ARG A 91 -6.97 20.30 2.71
C ARG A 91 -8.02 19.49 1.97
N SER A 92 -9.15 20.10 1.66
CA SER A 92 -10.12 19.56 0.72
C SER A 92 -9.57 19.63 -0.70
N LEU A 93 -9.81 18.59 -1.48
CA LEU A 93 -9.31 18.43 -2.85
C LEU A 93 -10.47 18.28 -3.85
N PRO A 94 -11.35 19.29 -4.00
CA PRO A 94 -12.48 19.21 -4.92
C PRO A 94 -12.02 19.29 -6.39
N LEU A 95 -12.81 18.71 -7.28
CA LEU A 95 -12.69 18.88 -8.72
C LEU A 95 -14.06 19.28 -9.26
N GLU A 96 -14.15 20.43 -9.95
CA GLU A 96 -15.40 20.91 -10.58
C GLU A 96 -16.60 20.95 -9.60
N GLY A 97 -16.36 21.19 -8.31
CA GLY A 97 -17.38 21.21 -7.27
C GLY A 97 -17.72 19.86 -6.65
N GLU A 98 -17.21 18.76 -7.20
CA GLU A 98 -17.39 17.42 -6.65
C GLU A 98 -16.37 17.12 -5.55
N THR A 99 -16.79 16.32 -4.57
CA THR A 99 -15.94 15.85 -3.47
C THR A 99 -15.41 14.46 -3.78
N PRO A 100 -14.09 14.23 -3.75
CA PRO A 100 -13.53 12.90 -3.97
C PRO A 100 -13.66 12.01 -2.74
N GLN A 101 -13.40 10.70 -2.95
CA GLN A 101 -12.99 9.80 -1.89
C GLN A 101 -11.48 9.57 -1.99
N ILE A 102 -10.76 9.74 -0.89
CA ILE A 102 -9.33 9.45 -0.81
C ILE A 102 -9.16 8.13 -0.05
N VAL A 103 -9.00 7.06 -0.80
CA VAL A 103 -8.88 5.68 -0.27
C VAL A 103 -7.46 5.13 -0.41
N SER A 104 -6.66 5.69 -1.31
CA SER A 104 -5.24 5.40 -1.44
C SER A 104 -4.43 6.07 -0.33
N SER A 105 -3.29 5.49 0.01
CA SER A 105 -2.35 6.14 0.91
C SER A 105 -1.59 7.24 0.18
N PRO A 106 -1.33 8.39 0.81
CA PRO A 106 -0.46 9.40 0.22
C PRO A 106 0.96 8.90 0.02
N ALA A 107 1.74 9.61 -0.79
CA ALA A 107 3.18 9.43 -0.89
C ALA A 107 3.86 10.78 -0.60
N VAL A 108 4.98 10.76 0.11
CA VAL A 108 5.69 11.96 0.50
C VAL A 108 7.08 11.98 -0.13
N SER A 109 7.42 13.05 -0.84
CA SER A 109 8.75 13.23 -1.40
C SER A 109 9.75 13.68 -0.33
N GLN A 110 11.04 13.55 -0.63
CA GLN A 110 12.11 14.08 0.23
C GLN A 110 12.07 15.60 0.37
N LYS A 111 11.37 16.31 -0.52
CA LYS A 111 11.18 17.77 -0.46
C LYS A 111 9.95 18.19 0.36
N GLY A 112 9.22 17.23 0.93
CA GLY A 112 7.99 17.48 1.68
C GLY A 112 6.73 17.62 0.82
N ASP A 113 6.81 17.45 -0.50
CA ASP A 113 5.61 17.42 -1.35
C ASP A 113 4.83 16.12 -1.12
N ILE A 114 3.52 16.23 -1.03
CA ILE A 114 2.59 15.12 -0.82
C ILE A 114 1.81 14.87 -2.10
N TYR A 115 1.77 13.61 -2.53
CA TYR A 115 1.02 13.17 -3.70
C TYR A 115 -0.09 12.24 -3.24
N VAL A 116 -1.31 12.54 -3.66
CA VAL A 116 -2.51 11.82 -3.20
C VAL A 116 -3.51 11.69 -4.33
N ILE A 117 -4.27 10.59 -4.35
CA ILE A 117 -5.27 10.33 -5.37
C ILE A 117 -6.66 10.52 -4.77
N GLY A 118 -7.45 11.38 -5.42
CA GLY A 118 -8.88 11.50 -5.20
C GLY A 118 -9.66 10.78 -6.29
N ASN A 119 -10.63 9.95 -5.91
CA ASN A 119 -11.56 9.32 -6.82
C ASN A 119 -12.88 10.07 -6.77
N PHE A 120 -13.41 10.47 -7.94
CA PHE A 120 -14.63 11.22 -8.09
C PHE A 120 -15.70 10.35 -8.74
N ARG A 121 -16.93 10.43 -8.22
CA ARG A 121 -18.11 9.86 -8.88
C ARG A 121 -18.75 10.93 -9.74
N LEU A 122 -18.67 10.73 -11.03
CA LEU A 122 -19.26 11.62 -12.03
C LEU A 122 -20.73 11.21 -12.32
N ALA A 123 -21.41 12.06 -13.07
CA ALA A 123 -22.75 11.74 -13.57
C ALA A 123 -22.79 10.41 -14.34
N ALA A 124 -23.92 9.73 -14.34
CA ALA A 124 -24.15 8.44 -14.99
C ALA A 124 -23.28 7.28 -14.46
N GLY A 125 -22.87 7.31 -13.18
CA GLY A 125 -22.13 6.22 -12.55
C GLY A 125 -20.68 6.06 -13.03
N ARG A 126 -20.13 7.08 -13.69
CA ARG A 126 -18.73 7.09 -14.09
C ARG A 126 -17.82 7.51 -12.93
N TYR A 127 -16.57 7.08 -12.97
CA TYR A 127 -15.55 7.43 -11.97
C TYR A 127 -14.35 8.09 -12.66
N ARG A 128 -13.72 9.01 -11.96
CA ARG A 128 -12.47 9.65 -12.39
C ARG A 128 -11.48 9.68 -11.24
N SER A 129 -10.27 9.21 -11.48
CA SER A 129 -9.15 9.38 -10.54
C SER A 129 -8.35 10.61 -10.92
N VAL A 130 -7.95 11.37 -9.91
CA VAL A 130 -7.12 12.57 -10.06
C VAL A 130 -5.98 12.51 -9.07
N LEU A 131 -4.76 12.66 -9.57
CA LEU A 131 -3.58 12.83 -8.74
C LEU A 131 -3.43 14.31 -8.40
N HIS A 132 -3.27 14.60 -7.12
CA HIS A 132 -3.02 15.94 -6.61
C HIS A 132 -1.63 16.00 -6.00
N LYS A 133 -0.91 17.10 -6.24
CA LYS A 133 0.29 17.48 -5.51
C LYS A 133 -0.05 18.59 -4.53
N VAL A 134 0.24 18.35 -3.27
CA VAL A 134 0.07 19.32 -2.17
C VAL A 134 1.43 19.56 -1.54
N ASP A 135 1.77 20.79 -1.16
CA ASP A 135 3.01 21.03 -0.44
C ASP A 135 2.87 20.74 1.06
N GLU A 136 3.99 20.82 1.79
CA GLU A 136 4.03 20.56 3.24
C GLU A 136 3.17 21.51 4.09
N PHE A 137 2.71 22.64 3.50
CA PHE A 137 1.86 23.62 4.15
C PHE A 137 0.38 23.43 3.84
N GLY A 138 0.02 22.42 3.02
CA GLY A 138 -1.34 22.11 2.61
C GLY A 138 -1.82 22.89 1.38
N PHE A 139 -0.96 23.55 0.62
CA PHE A 139 -1.35 24.24 -0.60
C PHE A 139 -1.36 23.29 -1.80
N LEU A 140 -2.47 23.20 -2.48
CA LEU A 140 -2.58 22.46 -3.75
C LEU A 140 -1.69 23.13 -4.80
N ARG A 141 -0.76 22.38 -5.37
CA ARG A 141 0.20 22.87 -6.38
C ARG A 141 -0.29 22.58 -7.79
N TRP A 142 -0.74 21.35 -8.03
CA TRP A 142 -1.33 20.96 -9.30
C TRP A 142 -2.20 19.70 -9.14
N SER A 143 -2.99 19.43 -10.18
CA SER A 143 -3.80 18.22 -10.31
C SER A 143 -3.64 17.64 -11.71
N PHE A 144 -3.61 16.31 -11.78
CA PHE A 144 -3.53 15.55 -13.03
C PHE A 144 -4.69 14.56 -13.06
N ALA A 145 -5.64 14.74 -13.97
CA ALA A 145 -6.73 13.79 -14.20
C ALA A 145 -6.24 12.64 -15.10
N PHE A 146 -6.49 11.41 -14.68
CA PHE A 146 -6.23 10.23 -15.52
C PHE A 146 -7.27 10.15 -16.66
N ALA A 147 -7.60 8.99 -17.17
CA ALA A 147 -8.62 8.87 -18.20
C ALA A 147 -10.01 9.35 -17.74
N ASP A 148 -10.91 9.61 -18.69
CA ASP A 148 -12.30 10.07 -18.39
C ASP A 148 -13.11 9.09 -17.55
N GLN A 149 -12.71 7.82 -17.52
CA GLN A 149 -13.25 6.81 -16.62
C GLN A 149 -12.07 6.06 -16.01
N GLY A 150 -11.96 6.12 -14.70
CA GLY A 150 -10.91 5.45 -13.97
C GLY A 150 -11.15 5.48 -12.48
N PHE A 151 -10.72 4.44 -11.80
CA PHE A 151 -10.75 4.32 -10.35
C PHE A 151 -9.47 3.63 -9.88
N THR A 152 -8.89 4.10 -8.80
CA THR A 152 -7.82 3.37 -8.14
C THR A 152 -7.81 3.58 -6.63
N SER A 153 -7.57 2.51 -5.90
CA SER A 153 -7.16 2.51 -4.50
C SER A 153 -5.64 2.30 -4.36
N GLY A 154 -4.94 2.06 -5.46
CA GLY A 154 -3.48 1.97 -5.51
C GLY A 154 -2.81 3.28 -5.11
N SER A 155 -1.74 3.20 -4.33
CA SER A 155 -1.03 4.38 -3.82
C SER A 155 0.10 4.79 -4.76
N PRO A 156 0.39 6.09 -4.92
CA PRO A 156 1.50 6.55 -5.74
C PRO A 156 2.85 6.14 -5.13
N LYS A 157 3.82 5.88 -5.99
CA LYS A 157 5.24 5.74 -5.64
C LYS A 157 6.03 6.83 -6.33
N ILE A 158 6.95 7.46 -5.60
CA ILE A 158 7.74 8.58 -6.10
C ILE A 158 9.18 8.13 -6.23
N LEU A 159 9.68 8.21 -7.44
CA LEU A 159 11.04 7.82 -7.79
C LEU A 159 11.87 9.04 -8.15
N LYS A 160 13.00 9.24 -7.48
CA LYS A 160 14.02 10.18 -7.94
C LYS A 160 14.84 9.52 -9.04
N TRP A 161 14.80 10.09 -10.25
CA TRP A 161 15.47 9.57 -11.44
C TRP A 161 16.32 10.66 -12.09
N GLY A 162 17.62 10.67 -11.81
CA GLY A 162 18.48 11.81 -12.16
C GLY A 162 17.98 13.09 -11.48
N GLU A 163 17.71 14.13 -12.26
CA GLU A 163 17.12 15.37 -11.77
C GLU A 163 15.58 15.32 -11.69
N ASP A 164 14.96 14.36 -12.37
CA ASP A 164 13.51 14.23 -12.44
C ASP A 164 12.93 13.61 -11.15
N THR A 165 11.73 14.02 -10.84
CA THR A 165 10.85 13.35 -9.87
C THR A 165 9.75 12.65 -10.66
N LEU A 166 9.78 11.33 -10.67
CA LEU A 166 8.79 10.52 -11.38
C LEU A 166 7.76 9.96 -10.40
N ILE A 167 6.52 9.89 -10.85
CA ILE A 167 5.40 9.35 -10.09
C ILE A 167 4.87 8.14 -10.83
N LEU A 168 4.84 7.00 -10.14
CA LEU A 168 4.42 5.71 -10.66
C LEU A 168 3.09 5.34 -10.01
N ILE A 169 2.07 5.09 -10.83
CA ILE A 169 0.71 4.82 -10.35
C ILE A 169 0.06 3.75 -11.23
N TYR A 170 -0.54 2.76 -10.56
CA TYR A 170 -1.48 1.84 -11.19
C TYR A 170 -2.89 2.41 -11.11
N VAL A 171 -3.61 2.42 -12.23
CA VAL A 171 -4.99 2.89 -12.32
C VAL A 171 -5.82 1.93 -13.16
N ASN A 172 -6.97 1.55 -12.69
CA ASN A 172 -7.99 0.89 -13.50
C ASN A 172 -8.72 1.95 -14.35
N VAL A 173 -8.66 1.79 -15.64
CA VAL A 173 -9.32 2.67 -16.61
C VAL A 173 -10.33 1.88 -17.43
N VAL A 174 -11.30 2.57 -18.01
CA VAL A 174 -12.23 1.98 -18.97
C VAL A 174 -11.88 2.46 -20.36
N MET A 175 -11.51 1.54 -21.22
CA MET A 175 -11.16 1.83 -22.62
C MET A 175 -12.02 0.98 -23.55
N GLY A 176 -12.78 1.65 -24.44
CA GLY A 176 -13.68 0.95 -25.36
C GLY A 176 -14.82 0.17 -24.67
N GLY A 177 -15.20 0.54 -23.43
CA GLY A 177 -16.19 -0.16 -22.63
C GLY A 177 -15.62 -1.29 -21.76
N GLU A 178 -14.32 -1.58 -21.85
CA GLU A 178 -13.65 -2.66 -21.13
C GLU A 178 -12.74 -2.11 -20.02
N PRO A 179 -12.75 -2.68 -18.79
CA PRO A 179 -11.82 -2.33 -17.74
C PRO A 179 -10.42 -2.84 -18.08
N GLN A 180 -9.42 -2.00 -17.86
CA GLN A 180 -8.02 -2.31 -18.10
C GLN A 180 -7.14 -1.68 -17.02
N GLY A 181 -6.24 -2.47 -16.45
CA GLY A 181 -5.17 -1.96 -15.59
C GLY A 181 -4.11 -1.22 -16.42
N GLN A 182 -3.74 -0.03 -15.99
CA GLN A 182 -2.68 0.74 -16.62
C GLN A 182 -1.67 1.24 -15.60
N LEU A 183 -0.40 1.12 -15.95
CA LEU A 183 0.71 1.74 -15.24
C LEU A 183 1.04 3.09 -15.88
N PHE A 184 0.92 4.14 -15.10
CA PHE A 184 1.27 5.50 -15.51
C PHE A 184 2.63 5.89 -14.94
N VAL A 185 3.43 6.58 -15.76
CA VAL A 185 4.65 7.27 -15.36
C VAL A 185 4.45 8.75 -15.62
N LEU A 186 4.44 9.55 -14.58
CA LEU A 186 4.33 10.99 -14.67
C LEU A 186 5.63 11.64 -14.21
N ARG A 187 6.00 12.78 -14.80
CA ARG A 187 7.08 13.64 -14.33
C ARG A 187 6.47 14.83 -13.60
N ASP A 188 6.94 15.09 -12.41
CA ASP A 188 6.63 16.35 -11.71
C ASP A 188 7.56 17.45 -12.19
N SER A 189 7.03 18.40 -12.96
CA SER A 189 7.75 19.59 -13.41
C SER A 189 7.76 20.72 -12.40
N GLY A 190 7.15 20.51 -11.20
CA GLY A 190 6.98 21.51 -10.15
C GLY A 190 5.65 22.25 -10.23
N GLN A 191 5.21 22.64 -11.42
CA GLN A 191 3.94 23.37 -11.66
C GLN A 191 2.84 22.48 -12.25
N THR A 192 3.22 21.39 -12.94
CA THR A 192 2.31 20.43 -13.54
C THR A 192 2.87 19.01 -13.40
N ALA A 193 2.07 18.03 -13.78
CA ALA A 193 2.53 16.68 -14.04
C ALA A 193 2.47 16.41 -15.53
N ASP A 194 3.60 15.98 -16.11
CA ASP A 194 3.70 15.61 -17.51
C ASP A 194 3.61 14.09 -17.64
N LEU A 195 2.72 13.60 -18.48
CA LEU A 195 2.66 12.18 -18.82
C LEU A 195 3.91 11.80 -19.62
N ILE A 196 4.76 10.96 -19.04
CA ILE A 196 5.94 10.42 -19.73
C ILE A 196 5.56 9.18 -20.51
N ASP A 197 4.83 8.26 -19.88
CA ASP A 197 4.39 7.03 -20.51
C ASP A 197 3.20 6.42 -19.75
N ARG A 198 2.47 5.57 -20.46
CA ARG A 198 1.46 4.69 -19.90
C ARG A 198 1.52 3.32 -20.56
N GLN A 199 1.45 2.27 -19.76
CA GLN A 199 1.52 0.91 -20.25
C GLN A 199 0.31 0.11 -19.76
N ALA A 200 -0.41 -0.51 -20.69
CA ALA A 200 -1.42 -1.50 -20.35
C ALA A 200 -0.76 -2.70 -19.68
N ILE A 201 -1.27 -3.10 -18.52
CA ILE A 201 -0.70 -4.20 -17.75
C ILE A 201 -0.95 -5.54 -18.44
N GLY A 202 -2.07 -5.72 -19.12
CA GLY A 202 -2.39 -6.90 -19.90
C GLY A 202 -3.51 -6.65 -20.89
N ASN A 203 -3.67 -7.59 -21.82
CA ASN A 203 -4.85 -7.67 -22.65
C ASN A 203 -5.80 -8.65 -21.98
N CYS A 204 -6.79 -8.16 -21.27
CA CYS A 204 -7.80 -8.98 -20.65
C CYS A 204 -8.62 -9.67 -21.74
N GLN A 205 -8.54 -10.99 -21.82
CA GLN A 205 -9.40 -11.76 -22.71
C GLN A 205 -10.71 -12.05 -21.97
N TRP A 206 -11.64 -11.11 -22.01
CA TRP A 206 -12.97 -11.22 -21.42
C TRP A 206 -13.86 -12.27 -22.11
N ALA A 207 -13.47 -12.72 -23.29
CA ALA A 207 -14.21 -13.64 -24.14
C ALA A 207 -13.72 -15.09 -24.00
N SER A 208 -14.07 -15.79 -22.95
CA SER A 208 -14.10 -17.25 -22.99
C SER A 208 -15.33 -17.78 -22.26
N THR A 209 -15.96 -18.77 -22.87
CA THR A 209 -17.27 -19.33 -22.54
C THR A 209 -17.36 -20.09 -21.22
N GLU A 210 -16.31 -20.14 -20.42
CA GLU A 210 -16.26 -20.81 -19.13
C GLU A 210 -16.11 -19.82 -17.99
N GLN A 211 -17.22 -19.23 -17.57
CA GLN A 211 -17.38 -18.27 -16.47
C GLN A 211 -16.36 -17.10 -16.49
N PRO A 212 -16.58 -16.14 -17.31
CA PRO A 212 -15.84 -14.89 -17.20
C PRO A 212 -16.45 -14.03 -16.10
N THR A 213 -15.62 -13.45 -15.27
CA THR A 213 -15.99 -12.19 -14.64
C THR A 213 -16.26 -11.21 -15.78
N ARG A 214 -17.51 -10.80 -15.92
CA ARG A 214 -17.87 -9.85 -16.99
C ARG A 214 -17.35 -8.46 -16.62
N PRO A 215 -17.07 -7.58 -17.58
CA PRO A 215 -16.78 -6.18 -17.30
C PRO A 215 -17.79 -5.54 -16.34
N GLU A 216 -19.05 -5.90 -16.48
CA GLU A 216 -20.16 -5.49 -15.60
C GLU A 216 -19.92 -5.87 -14.12
N ASP A 217 -19.32 -7.03 -13.84
CA ASP A 217 -19.03 -7.46 -12.47
C ASP A 217 -17.94 -6.61 -11.83
N VAL A 218 -16.95 -6.15 -12.62
CA VAL A 218 -15.92 -5.21 -12.17
C VAL A 218 -16.57 -3.86 -11.84
N PHE A 219 -17.44 -3.35 -12.71
CA PHE A 219 -18.15 -2.10 -12.45
C PHE A 219 -19.09 -2.19 -11.26
N ASN A 220 -19.82 -3.29 -11.11
CA ASN A 220 -20.67 -3.52 -9.95
C ASN A 220 -19.85 -3.61 -8.66
N SER A 221 -18.68 -4.23 -8.70
CA SER A 221 -17.77 -4.29 -7.56
C SER A 221 -17.22 -2.91 -7.20
N LEU A 222 -16.89 -2.06 -8.18
CA LEU A 222 -16.47 -0.68 -7.96
C LEU A 222 -17.60 0.16 -7.36
N ALA A 223 -18.83 0.03 -7.87
CA ALA A 223 -20.00 0.73 -7.33
C ALA A 223 -20.28 0.31 -5.89
N ALA A 224 -20.26 -0.99 -5.60
CA ALA A 224 -20.43 -1.52 -4.26
C ALA A 224 -19.32 -1.05 -3.30
N ALA A 225 -18.06 -1.01 -3.77
CA ALA A 225 -16.95 -0.48 -3.00
C ALA A 225 -17.13 1.01 -2.69
N TRP A 226 -17.56 1.80 -3.68
CA TRP A 226 -17.86 3.22 -3.47
C TRP A 226 -18.95 3.45 -2.43
N ASP A 227 -20.06 2.73 -2.56
CA ASP A 227 -21.21 2.88 -1.65
C ASP A 227 -20.84 2.43 -0.23
N PHE A 228 -20.09 1.32 -0.08
CA PHE A 228 -19.54 0.90 1.22
C PHE A 228 -18.62 1.95 1.83
N ILE A 229 -17.65 2.46 1.06
CA ILE A 229 -16.71 3.47 1.52
C ILE A 229 -17.45 4.75 1.95
N SER A 230 -18.50 5.15 1.22
CA SER A 230 -19.29 6.32 1.53
C SER A 230 -20.05 6.23 2.85
N THR A 231 -20.36 5.02 3.29
CA THR A 231 -21.10 4.75 4.54
C THR A 231 -20.16 4.38 5.71
N PHE A 232 -18.87 4.29 5.46
CA PHE A 232 -17.90 3.90 6.50
C PHE A 232 -17.58 5.07 7.47
N PRO A 233 -17.39 4.86 8.79
CA PRO A 233 -17.56 3.58 9.46
C PRO A 233 -19.04 3.24 9.62
N PRO A 234 -19.50 2.12 9.10
CA PRO A 234 -20.83 1.64 9.45
C PRO A 234 -20.83 1.35 10.96
N GLU A 235 -21.97 1.49 11.59
CA GLU A 235 -22.21 0.99 12.92
C GLU A 235 -22.23 -0.55 12.89
N PHE A 236 -21.05 -1.14 12.71
CA PHE A 236 -20.88 -2.60 12.81
C PHE A 236 -20.89 -2.99 14.29
N GLU A 237 -22.05 -3.29 14.81
CA GLU A 237 -22.27 -3.77 16.17
C GLU A 237 -22.27 -5.30 16.28
N ALA A 238 -21.70 -6.07 15.37
CA ALA A 238 -21.81 -7.53 15.47
C ALA A 238 -20.47 -8.19 15.78
N ASP A 239 -20.47 -9.06 16.77
CA ASP A 239 -19.46 -10.11 16.94
C ASP A 239 -19.45 -10.98 15.66
N GLY A 240 -18.36 -10.91 14.92
CA GLY A 240 -18.20 -11.66 13.67
C GLY A 240 -18.10 -10.80 12.40
N ASP A 241 -17.64 -9.54 12.55
CA ASP A 241 -17.47 -8.60 11.41
C ASP A 241 -16.74 -9.23 10.23
N VAL A 242 -17.51 -9.60 9.23
CA VAL A 242 -17.00 -9.97 7.92
C VAL A 242 -16.65 -8.67 7.21
N LEU A 243 -15.36 -8.41 6.99
CA LEU A 243 -14.96 -7.31 6.12
C LEU A 243 -15.53 -7.57 4.73
N PRO A 244 -16.16 -6.54 4.13
CA PRO A 244 -16.73 -6.71 2.79
C PRO A 244 -15.64 -7.06 1.80
N ASP A 245 -16.04 -7.71 0.74
CA ASP A 245 -15.18 -8.10 -0.35
C ASP A 245 -14.86 -6.87 -1.23
N LEU A 246 -14.02 -5.98 -0.68
CA LEU A 246 -13.64 -4.74 -1.33
C LEU A 246 -12.72 -5.00 -2.52
N PHE A 247 -12.91 -4.22 -3.56
CA PHE A 247 -11.97 -4.12 -4.66
C PHE A 247 -10.82 -3.19 -4.22
N ILE A 248 -9.69 -3.77 -3.84
CA ILE A 248 -8.48 -3.04 -3.48
C ILE A 248 -7.48 -3.20 -4.61
N ASP A 249 -7.14 -2.08 -5.28
CA ASP A 249 -6.11 -2.10 -6.31
C ASP A 249 -4.73 -2.22 -5.70
N PRO A 250 -3.85 -3.02 -6.31
CA PRO A 250 -2.49 -3.15 -5.83
C PRO A 250 -1.69 -1.86 -6.05
N THR A 251 -0.87 -1.53 -5.07
CA THR A 251 0.19 -0.54 -5.22
C THR A 251 1.40 -1.20 -5.84
N VAL A 252 2.03 -0.55 -6.82
CA VAL A 252 3.23 -1.07 -7.45
C VAL A 252 4.42 -1.13 -6.48
N ALA A 253 5.32 -2.10 -6.68
CA ALA A 253 6.61 -2.11 -6.02
C ALA A 253 7.71 -1.71 -7.00
N VAL A 254 8.72 -0.95 -6.52
CA VAL A 254 9.78 -0.41 -7.37
C VAL A 254 11.15 -0.85 -6.83
N VAL A 255 11.93 -1.47 -7.71
CA VAL A 255 13.30 -1.93 -7.42
C VAL A 255 14.30 -0.95 -8.03
N THR A 256 15.09 -0.29 -7.19
CA THR A 256 16.00 0.79 -7.59
C THR A 256 17.49 0.45 -7.49
N ASN A 257 17.85 -0.67 -6.90
CA ASN A 257 19.27 -1.11 -6.74
C ASN A 257 19.87 -1.65 -8.04
N ARG A 258 19.42 -1.16 -9.18
CA ARG A 258 19.77 -1.60 -10.54
C ARG A 258 20.11 -0.42 -11.44
N LYS A 259 20.71 -0.70 -12.60
CA LYS A 259 21.01 0.32 -13.62
C LYS A 259 19.75 1.04 -14.10
N LEU A 260 18.67 0.32 -14.31
CA LEU A 260 17.33 0.85 -14.64
C LEU A 260 16.31 0.30 -13.64
N PRO A 261 15.39 1.12 -13.11
CA PRO A 261 14.37 0.64 -12.18
C PRO A 261 13.46 -0.41 -12.80
N LEU A 262 13.09 -1.41 -11.98
CA LEU A 262 12.02 -2.35 -12.29
C LEU A 262 10.78 -2.00 -11.49
N ILE A 263 9.63 -2.12 -12.12
CA ILE A 263 8.32 -1.86 -11.52
C ILE A 263 7.54 -3.18 -11.57
N ALA A 264 7.28 -3.74 -10.40
CA ALA A 264 6.51 -4.96 -10.25
C ALA A 264 5.04 -4.63 -10.00
N VAL A 265 4.17 -5.32 -10.71
CA VAL A 265 2.70 -5.14 -10.64
C VAL A 265 2.04 -6.50 -10.49
N ALA A 266 1.10 -6.58 -9.54
CA ALA A 266 0.18 -7.69 -9.41
C ALA A 266 -1.24 -7.15 -9.67
N ASP A 267 -1.65 -7.14 -10.95
CA ASP A 267 -2.92 -6.57 -11.37
C ASP A 267 -4.09 -7.49 -10.99
N ASN A 268 -5.19 -6.92 -10.52
CA ASN A 268 -6.40 -7.67 -10.20
C ASN A 268 -7.16 -8.18 -11.45
N LEU A 269 -6.96 -7.52 -12.58
CA LEU A 269 -7.81 -7.75 -13.76
C LEU A 269 -7.35 -8.94 -14.59
N CYS A 270 -6.09 -8.96 -15.02
CA CYS A 270 -5.69 -9.95 -16.01
C CYS A 270 -4.21 -10.32 -16.09
N SER A 271 -3.29 -9.66 -15.42
CA SER A 271 -1.89 -10.07 -15.47
C SER A 271 -1.04 -9.59 -14.29
N ILE A 272 0.02 -10.31 -14.06
CA ILE A 272 1.13 -9.89 -13.21
C ILE A 272 2.36 -9.67 -14.09
N GLY A 273 3.30 -8.83 -13.66
CA GLY A 273 4.49 -8.62 -14.45
C GLY A 273 5.49 -7.64 -13.87
N ALA A 274 6.61 -7.53 -14.57
CA ALA A 274 7.62 -6.53 -14.31
C ALA A 274 7.88 -5.68 -15.56
N TYR A 275 8.08 -4.40 -15.32
CA TYR A 275 8.29 -3.38 -16.33
C TYR A 275 9.57 -2.63 -16.02
N GLN A 276 10.39 -2.39 -17.02
CA GLN A 276 11.61 -1.61 -16.87
C GLN A 276 11.37 -0.17 -17.30
N LEU A 277 11.76 0.76 -16.45
CA LEU A 277 11.72 2.18 -16.77
C LEU A 277 13.06 2.62 -17.37
N GLY A 278 13.04 3.05 -18.62
CA GLY A 278 14.18 3.60 -19.34
C GLY A 278 13.92 5.01 -19.85
N ASN A 279 14.90 5.58 -20.55
CA ASN A 279 14.81 6.94 -21.09
C ASN A 279 13.68 7.14 -22.12
N LYS A 280 13.19 6.04 -22.71
CA LYS A 280 12.09 6.05 -23.69
C LYS A 280 10.74 5.69 -23.09
N GLY A 281 10.65 5.57 -21.77
CA GLY A 281 9.46 5.13 -21.06
C GLY A 281 9.56 3.69 -20.55
N LEU A 282 8.41 3.04 -20.42
CA LEU A 282 8.26 1.69 -19.92
C LEU A 282 8.50 0.64 -21.01
N SER A 283 9.13 -0.45 -20.65
CA SER A 283 9.21 -1.66 -21.48
C SER A 283 8.83 -2.88 -20.64
N VAL A 284 8.07 -3.79 -21.22
CA VAL A 284 7.72 -5.05 -20.58
C VAL A 284 8.98 -5.92 -20.45
N VAL A 285 9.31 -6.35 -19.26
CA VAL A 285 10.37 -7.35 -19.02
C VAL A 285 9.77 -8.75 -19.11
N TRP A 286 8.73 -8.98 -18.37
CA TRP A 286 7.92 -10.19 -18.46
C TRP A 286 6.48 -9.91 -18.02
N ARG A 287 5.57 -10.79 -18.40
CA ARG A 287 4.16 -10.68 -18.10
C ARG A 287 3.54 -12.07 -18.10
N GLU A 288 2.78 -12.41 -17.07
CA GLU A 288 2.01 -13.64 -16.96
C GLU A 288 0.52 -13.31 -16.89
N PRO A 289 -0.30 -13.79 -17.84
CA PRO A 289 -1.74 -13.56 -17.81
C PRO A 289 -2.40 -14.40 -16.73
N HIS A 290 -3.46 -13.87 -16.12
CA HIS A 290 -4.34 -14.60 -15.24
C HIS A 290 -5.79 -14.16 -15.46
N ARG A 291 -6.73 -14.88 -14.85
CA ARG A 291 -8.14 -14.46 -14.79
C ARG A 291 -8.31 -13.41 -13.69
N PHE A 292 -9.43 -12.66 -13.74
CA PHE A 292 -9.79 -11.74 -12.68
C PHE A 292 -9.69 -12.43 -11.31
N GLU A 293 -8.86 -11.88 -10.44
CA GLU A 293 -8.65 -12.37 -9.09
C GLU A 293 -8.05 -11.26 -8.24
N LYS A 294 -8.64 -10.99 -7.08
CA LYS A 294 -8.11 -9.98 -6.17
C LYS A 294 -6.77 -10.43 -5.60
N GLN A 295 -5.83 -9.53 -5.66
CA GLN A 295 -4.45 -9.73 -5.23
C GLN A 295 -4.03 -8.64 -4.25
N SER A 296 -3.10 -8.97 -3.36
CA SER A 296 -2.42 -7.95 -2.56
C SER A 296 -1.44 -7.14 -3.43
N SER A 297 -1.00 -6.00 -2.92
CA SER A 297 0.18 -5.33 -3.49
C SER A 297 1.39 -6.26 -3.44
N PRO A 298 2.26 -6.25 -4.47
CA PRO A 298 3.49 -7.01 -4.41
C PRO A 298 4.49 -6.37 -3.45
N ALA A 299 5.23 -7.19 -2.72
CA ALA A 299 6.46 -6.84 -2.04
C ALA A 299 7.64 -7.42 -2.82
N VAL A 300 8.66 -6.60 -3.11
CA VAL A 300 9.89 -7.09 -3.75
C VAL A 300 11.01 -7.07 -2.74
N LEU A 301 11.55 -8.24 -2.45
CA LEU A 301 12.59 -8.43 -1.45
C LEU A 301 13.96 -8.11 -2.01
N SER A 302 14.94 -7.87 -1.13
CA SER A 302 16.34 -7.63 -1.52
C SER A 302 16.98 -8.78 -2.30
N SER A 303 16.44 -9.99 -2.17
CA SER A 303 16.82 -11.17 -2.95
C SER A 303 16.33 -11.16 -4.40
N GLY A 304 15.50 -10.19 -4.81
CA GLY A 304 14.83 -10.18 -6.10
C GLY A 304 13.51 -10.97 -6.14
N LEU A 305 13.06 -11.47 -5.00
CA LEU A 305 11.80 -12.21 -4.88
C LEU A 305 10.62 -11.23 -4.85
N MET A 306 9.70 -11.34 -5.83
CA MET A 306 8.41 -10.66 -5.83
C MET A 306 7.36 -11.56 -5.19
N VAL A 307 6.75 -11.13 -4.08
CA VAL A 307 5.78 -11.94 -3.32
C VAL A 307 4.47 -11.17 -3.21
N PHE A 308 3.35 -11.85 -3.39
CA PHE A 308 2.00 -11.31 -3.20
C PHE A 308 1.01 -12.42 -2.86
N GLY A 309 -0.09 -12.05 -2.23
CA GLY A 309 -1.18 -12.95 -1.88
C GLY A 309 -2.38 -12.80 -2.82
N ARG A 310 -3.29 -13.78 -2.78
CA ARG A 310 -4.51 -13.84 -3.57
C ARG A 310 -5.75 -14.09 -2.72
N GLN A 311 -6.92 -13.74 -3.26
CA GLN A 311 -8.21 -14.00 -2.63
C GLN A 311 -8.49 -15.50 -2.44
N ASN A 312 -7.97 -16.35 -3.32
CA ASN A 312 -8.11 -17.80 -3.19
C ASN A 312 -7.21 -18.43 -2.12
N GLY A 313 -6.48 -17.61 -1.34
CA GLY A 313 -5.59 -18.05 -0.26
C GLY A 313 -4.19 -18.44 -0.72
N LYS A 314 -3.88 -18.34 -2.00
CA LYS A 314 -2.54 -18.62 -2.51
C LYS A 314 -1.62 -17.42 -2.27
N VAL A 315 -0.38 -17.72 -1.91
CA VAL A 315 0.76 -16.79 -1.88
C VAL A 315 1.73 -17.24 -2.93
N LEU A 316 2.10 -16.32 -3.82
CA LEU A 316 2.95 -16.63 -4.97
C LEU A 316 4.25 -15.86 -4.87
N ALA A 317 5.33 -16.49 -5.30
CA ALA A 317 6.63 -15.85 -5.44
C ALA A 317 7.23 -16.07 -6.82
N TYR A 318 7.71 -14.97 -7.36
CA TYR A 318 8.37 -14.90 -8.67
C TYR A 318 9.75 -14.28 -8.54
N ASP A 319 10.67 -14.72 -9.37
CA ASP A 319 11.85 -13.93 -9.65
C ASP A 319 11.44 -12.68 -10.42
N VAL A 320 11.67 -11.50 -9.84
CA VAL A 320 11.18 -10.23 -10.42
C VAL A 320 11.83 -9.89 -11.76
N GLU A 321 13.01 -10.45 -12.05
CA GLU A 321 13.76 -10.18 -13.28
C GLU A 321 13.34 -11.08 -14.42
N THR A 322 13.10 -12.35 -14.14
CA THR A 322 12.85 -13.37 -15.16
C THR A 322 11.39 -13.76 -15.29
N GLY A 323 10.57 -13.49 -14.28
CA GLY A 323 9.17 -13.93 -14.23
C GLY A 323 9.01 -15.41 -13.95
N VAL A 324 10.06 -16.10 -13.56
CA VAL A 324 9.97 -17.50 -13.18
C VAL A 324 9.25 -17.61 -11.84
N LYS A 325 8.16 -18.36 -11.81
CA LYS A 325 7.48 -18.70 -10.55
C LYS A 325 8.38 -19.64 -9.74
N LEU A 326 8.82 -19.20 -8.58
CA LEU A 326 9.75 -19.94 -7.72
C LEU A 326 9.02 -20.88 -6.78
N TRP A 327 7.92 -20.43 -6.21
CA TRP A 327 7.09 -21.23 -5.31
C TRP A 327 5.67 -20.68 -5.18
N GLU A 328 4.80 -21.51 -4.63
CA GLU A 328 3.42 -21.22 -4.29
C GLU A 328 3.09 -21.85 -2.95
N TYR A 329 2.40 -21.11 -2.08
CA TYR A 329 1.96 -21.58 -0.78
C TYR A 329 0.45 -21.40 -0.62
N ASP A 330 -0.23 -22.36 0.01
CA ASP A 330 -1.64 -22.27 0.35
C ASP A 330 -1.82 -21.87 1.82
N ALA A 331 -2.25 -20.64 2.06
CA ALA A 331 -2.49 -20.15 3.41
C ALA A 331 -3.81 -20.64 4.02
N GLY A 332 -4.68 -21.26 3.20
CA GLY A 332 -5.97 -21.79 3.63
C GLY A 332 -7.07 -20.75 3.78
N SER A 333 -6.76 -19.46 3.64
CA SER A 333 -7.74 -18.36 3.63
C SER A 333 -7.19 -17.16 2.87
N PRO A 334 -8.06 -16.23 2.37
CA PRO A 334 -7.66 -15.09 1.55
C PRO A 334 -6.49 -14.29 2.11
N VAL A 335 -5.50 -13.96 1.27
CA VAL A 335 -4.34 -13.13 1.60
C VAL A 335 -4.37 -11.89 0.73
N LEU A 336 -5.00 -10.82 1.22
CA LEU A 336 -5.10 -9.52 0.54
C LEU A 336 -4.24 -8.44 1.20
N ALA A 337 -3.72 -8.70 2.40
CA ALA A 337 -2.66 -7.90 3.01
C ALA A 337 -1.35 -8.07 2.24
N THR A 338 -0.63 -6.98 2.01
CA THR A 338 0.70 -7.04 1.39
C THR A 338 1.65 -7.79 2.33
N PRO A 339 2.37 -8.82 1.87
CA PRO A 339 3.35 -9.52 2.68
C PRO A 339 4.46 -8.58 3.18
N ALA A 340 4.93 -8.79 4.41
CA ALA A 340 6.11 -8.12 4.92
C ALA A 340 7.26 -9.10 5.12
N ALA A 341 8.50 -8.65 4.99
CA ALA A 341 9.63 -9.56 5.04
C ALA A 341 10.82 -8.97 5.79
N THR A 342 11.51 -9.80 6.56
CA THR A 342 12.86 -9.46 7.06
C THR A 342 13.86 -9.42 5.89
N PRO A 343 15.02 -8.79 6.04
CA PRO A 343 16.07 -8.82 5.01
C PRO A 343 16.55 -10.24 4.64
N LYS A 344 16.36 -11.18 5.55
CA LYS A 344 16.79 -12.57 5.39
C LYS A 344 15.75 -13.52 5.97
N ASN A 345 15.45 -14.57 5.24
CA ASN A 345 14.76 -15.80 5.66
C ASN A 345 13.25 -15.77 5.79
N TYR A 346 12.61 -14.74 6.33
CA TYR A 346 11.19 -14.80 6.71
C TYR A 346 10.31 -13.84 5.93
N ILE A 347 9.13 -14.35 5.56
CA ILE A 347 8.01 -13.59 5.03
C ILE A 347 6.85 -13.75 6.01
N PHE A 348 6.27 -12.63 6.43
CA PHE A 348 5.10 -12.60 7.27
C PHE A 348 3.89 -12.30 6.40
N ILE A 349 2.96 -13.21 6.37
CA ILE A 349 1.68 -13.04 5.70
C ILE A 349 0.57 -12.90 6.73
N VAL A 350 -0.40 -12.06 6.42
CA VAL A 350 -1.63 -11.94 7.17
C VAL A 350 -2.74 -12.42 6.24
N SER A 351 -3.27 -13.58 6.54
CA SER A 351 -4.48 -14.06 5.90
C SER A 351 -5.71 -13.47 6.62
N LYS A 352 -6.89 -13.68 6.05
CA LYS A 352 -8.12 -13.19 6.66
C LYS A 352 -8.31 -13.65 8.11
N SER A 353 -7.71 -14.77 8.50
CA SER A 353 -7.93 -15.44 9.78
C SER A 353 -6.69 -15.66 10.65
N ASP A 354 -5.48 -15.46 10.12
CA ASP A 354 -4.26 -15.77 10.86
C ASP A 354 -3.02 -15.03 10.34
N VAL A 355 -1.96 -15.04 11.16
CA VAL A 355 -0.60 -14.63 10.82
C VAL A 355 0.25 -15.88 10.64
N GLN A 356 1.00 -15.96 9.55
CA GLN A 356 1.88 -17.09 9.24
C GLN A 356 3.27 -16.60 8.85
N VAL A 357 4.29 -17.42 9.12
CA VAL A 357 5.68 -17.14 8.74
C VAL A 357 6.13 -18.15 7.68
N LEU A 358 6.53 -17.63 6.53
CA LEU A 358 7.02 -18.44 5.43
C LEU A 358 8.54 -18.27 5.25
N SER A 359 9.19 -19.33 4.76
CA SER A 359 10.56 -19.28 4.30
C SER A 359 10.65 -18.51 2.98
N GLN A 360 11.61 -17.59 2.86
CA GLN A 360 11.84 -16.91 1.57
C GLN A 360 12.38 -17.84 0.49
N GLN A 361 13.05 -18.92 0.90
CA GLN A 361 13.74 -19.82 -0.02
C GLN A 361 12.77 -20.66 -0.85
N ASP A 362 11.76 -21.22 -0.22
CA ASP A 362 10.88 -22.22 -0.81
C ASP A 362 9.39 -22.02 -0.53
N GLY A 363 9.03 -20.93 0.16
CA GLY A 363 7.65 -20.62 0.52
C GLY A 363 7.04 -21.55 1.56
N SER A 364 7.80 -22.46 2.14
CA SER A 364 7.27 -23.38 3.16
C SER A 364 6.92 -22.64 4.45
N LEU A 365 5.89 -23.13 5.13
CA LEU A 365 5.54 -22.67 6.48
C LEU A 365 6.71 -23.03 7.42
N VAL A 366 7.14 -22.05 8.21
CA VAL A 366 8.26 -22.25 9.17
C VAL A 366 7.75 -22.95 10.42
N TYR A 367 8.57 -23.85 10.96
CA TYR A 367 8.27 -24.61 12.18
C TYR A 367 9.35 -24.38 13.23
N ASP A 368 8.93 -24.36 14.52
CA ASP A 368 9.78 -24.50 15.68
C ASP A 368 9.60 -25.92 16.25
N GLY A 369 10.51 -26.80 15.88
CA GLY A 369 10.31 -28.24 16.11
C GLY A 369 9.10 -28.75 15.31
N THR A 370 8.04 -29.14 16.00
CA THR A 370 6.79 -29.63 15.39
C THR A 370 5.69 -28.57 15.30
N SER A 371 5.88 -27.38 15.90
CA SER A 371 4.89 -26.32 15.98
C SER A 371 5.02 -25.36 14.79
N PRO A 372 3.96 -25.15 13.99
CA PRO A 372 3.99 -24.18 12.90
C PRO A 372 4.03 -22.75 13.45
N ARG A 373 4.78 -21.86 12.84
CA ARG A 373 4.74 -20.42 13.11
C ARG A 373 3.49 -19.83 12.49
N LYS A 374 2.38 -20.08 13.14
CA LYS A 374 1.05 -19.65 12.74
C LYS A 374 0.22 -19.28 13.97
N VAL A 375 -0.42 -18.11 13.94
CA VAL A 375 -1.27 -17.62 15.05
C VAL A 375 -2.60 -17.16 14.48
N ALA A 376 -3.69 -17.73 15.01
CA ALA A 376 -5.04 -17.32 14.65
C ALA A 376 -5.35 -15.90 15.16
N LEU A 377 -6.02 -15.12 14.32
CA LEU A 377 -6.56 -13.80 14.64
C LEU A 377 -8.00 -13.94 15.16
N LYS A 378 -8.38 -13.09 16.10
CA LYS A 378 -9.77 -13.07 16.61
C LYS A 378 -10.73 -12.38 15.64
N SER A 379 -10.22 -11.59 14.71
CA SER A 379 -11.02 -10.88 13.71
C SER A 379 -10.28 -10.78 12.39
N GLN A 380 -11.05 -10.62 11.32
CA GLN A 380 -10.51 -10.45 9.98
C GLN A 380 -9.79 -9.12 9.84
N THR A 381 -8.75 -9.10 8.99
CA THR A 381 -8.06 -7.88 8.61
C THR A 381 -7.45 -8.01 7.20
N TYR A 382 -7.40 -6.90 6.49
CA TYR A 382 -6.64 -6.70 5.24
C TYR A 382 -5.45 -5.76 5.46
N ALA A 383 -5.28 -5.26 6.68
CA ALA A 383 -4.13 -4.43 7.04
C ALA A 383 -2.83 -5.23 6.93
N SER A 384 -1.88 -4.67 6.22
CA SER A 384 -0.58 -5.30 6.01
C SER A 384 0.26 -5.29 7.30
N PRO A 385 1.01 -6.37 7.58
CA PRO A 385 1.88 -6.43 8.76
C PRO A 385 3.05 -5.45 8.60
N VAL A 386 3.60 -5.02 9.72
CA VAL A 386 4.81 -4.20 9.80
C VAL A 386 5.87 -4.96 10.57
N VAL A 387 7.08 -5.03 10.01
CA VAL A 387 8.18 -5.82 10.56
C VAL A 387 9.36 -4.92 10.93
N THR A 388 9.94 -5.18 12.10
CA THR A 388 11.17 -4.54 12.58
C THR A 388 12.28 -5.57 12.77
N GLU A 389 13.41 -5.20 13.33
CA GLU A 389 14.52 -6.13 13.63
C GLU A 389 14.10 -7.29 14.55
N ASN A 390 13.11 -7.08 15.41
CA ASN A 390 12.74 -8.02 16.45
C ASN A 390 11.22 -8.27 16.60
N CYS A 391 10.38 -7.43 15.99
CA CYS A 391 8.93 -7.48 16.17
C CYS A 391 8.18 -7.55 14.85
N VAL A 392 6.98 -8.14 14.91
CA VAL A 392 5.95 -8.09 13.87
C VAL A 392 4.70 -7.46 14.48
N TYR A 393 4.17 -6.44 13.83
CA TYR A 393 2.95 -5.76 14.23
C TYR A 393 1.82 -6.07 13.28
N VAL A 394 0.65 -6.36 13.83
CA VAL A 394 -0.57 -6.63 13.08
C VAL A 394 -1.72 -5.83 13.68
N SER A 395 -2.40 -5.06 12.83
CA SER A 395 -3.62 -4.33 13.19
C SER A 395 -4.83 -5.14 12.74
N SER A 396 -5.59 -5.60 13.70
CA SER A 396 -6.89 -6.25 13.49
C SER A 396 -7.92 -5.58 14.42
N ARG A 397 -8.86 -6.32 14.98
CA ARG A 397 -9.68 -5.82 16.10
C ARG A 397 -8.84 -5.44 17.32
N GLU A 398 -7.65 -6.01 17.43
CA GLU A 398 -6.66 -5.73 18.47
C GLU A 398 -5.37 -5.25 17.81
N MET A 399 -4.59 -4.45 18.52
CA MET A 399 -3.21 -4.18 18.15
C MET A 399 -2.34 -5.30 18.68
N LEU A 400 -1.73 -6.06 17.80
CA LEU A 400 -0.96 -7.26 18.13
C LEU A 400 0.52 -7.04 17.84
N THR A 401 1.36 -7.52 18.75
CA THR A 401 2.82 -7.55 18.61
C THR A 401 3.31 -8.97 18.83
N PHE A 402 4.16 -9.44 17.92
CA PHE A 402 4.77 -10.75 17.98
C PHE A 402 6.29 -10.64 17.85
N SER A 403 7.02 -11.61 18.40
CA SER A 403 8.38 -11.94 17.99
C SER A 403 8.39 -12.57 16.59
N HIS A 404 9.54 -12.65 15.92
CA HIS A 404 9.61 -13.22 14.57
C HIS A 404 9.25 -14.72 14.52
N ASP A 405 9.33 -15.42 15.63
CA ASP A 405 8.91 -16.82 15.77
C ASP A 405 7.43 -16.95 16.18
N LEU A 406 6.73 -15.83 16.35
CA LEU A 406 5.36 -15.74 16.86
C LEU A 406 5.15 -16.32 18.26
N SER A 407 6.21 -16.64 19.00
CA SER A 407 6.14 -17.24 20.35
C SER A 407 5.75 -16.24 21.43
N THR A 408 6.21 -14.99 21.31
CA THR A 408 5.89 -13.90 22.24
C THR A 408 4.79 -13.04 21.66
N ARG A 409 3.75 -12.81 22.44
CA ARG A 409 2.61 -11.99 22.03
C ARG A 409 2.30 -10.93 23.08
N SER A 410 2.16 -9.70 22.64
CA SER A 410 1.53 -8.60 23.38
C SER A 410 0.32 -8.10 22.61
N GLN A 411 -0.68 -7.57 23.29
CA GLN A 411 -1.89 -7.07 22.67
C GLN A 411 -2.45 -5.86 23.43
N ASP A 412 -2.98 -4.90 22.67
CA ASP A 412 -3.88 -3.87 23.23
C ASP A 412 -5.32 -4.24 22.86
N THR A 413 -6.06 -4.73 23.86
CA THR A 413 -7.45 -5.14 23.72
C THR A 413 -8.43 -3.96 23.73
N ASN A 414 -7.98 -2.76 24.08
CA ASN A 414 -8.79 -1.54 24.03
C ASN A 414 -8.76 -0.88 22.65
N PHE A 415 -7.81 -1.29 21.81
CA PHE A 415 -7.75 -0.88 20.43
C PHE A 415 -8.79 -1.64 19.60
N ARG A 416 -9.38 -0.94 18.65
CA ARG A 416 -10.23 -1.51 17.61
C ARG A 416 -9.74 -0.98 16.28
N GLY A 417 -9.01 -1.81 15.52
CA GLY A 417 -8.55 -1.48 14.17
C GLY A 417 -9.70 -1.42 13.17
N ASN A 418 -9.56 -0.62 12.13
CA ASN A 418 -10.55 -0.59 11.06
C ASN A 418 -10.44 -1.76 10.07
N GLY A 419 -9.37 -2.57 10.18
CA GLY A 419 -9.13 -3.77 9.38
C GLY A 419 -8.77 -3.53 7.89
N LEU A 420 -8.71 -2.29 7.45
CA LEU A 420 -8.47 -1.91 6.04
C LEU A 420 -7.15 -1.14 5.87
N ALA A 421 -6.91 -0.14 6.73
CA ALA A 421 -5.70 0.67 6.67
C ALA A 421 -4.53 -0.05 7.34
N SER A 422 -3.38 -0.06 6.69
CA SER A 422 -2.12 -0.55 7.25
C SER A 422 -1.48 0.50 8.16
N MET A 423 -0.54 0.06 8.97
CA MET A 423 0.18 0.92 9.91
C MET A 423 1.34 1.65 9.25
N ALA A 424 1.77 2.77 9.84
CA ALA A 424 3.05 3.42 9.54
C ALA A 424 4.01 3.28 10.71
N LEU A 425 5.30 3.10 10.40
CA LEU A 425 6.37 2.94 11.39
C LEU A 425 7.42 4.04 11.22
N ALA A 426 7.58 4.88 12.24
CA ALA A 426 8.60 5.90 12.28
C ALA A 426 10.01 5.35 12.49
N ASN A 427 11.04 6.14 12.17
CA ASN A 427 12.43 5.80 12.46
C ASN A 427 12.71 5.65 13.97
N SER A 428 11.90 6.29 14.80
CA SER A 428 11.93 6.17 16.27
C SER A 428 11.37 4.83 16.79
N GLY A 429 10.73 4.02 15.94
CA GLY A 429 9.97 2.84 16.33
C GLY A 429 8.54 3.15 16.76
N ALA A 430 8.08 4.39 16.64
CA ALA A 430 6.68 4.74 16.89
C ALA A 430 5.78 4.24 15.77
N LEU A 431 4.64 3.67 16.13
CA LEU A 431 3.61 3.18 15.22
C LEU A 431 2.43 4.14 15.16
N TYR A 432 1.91 4.36 13.96
CA TYR A 432 0.68 5.11 13.71
C TYR A 432 -0.35 4.18 13.08
N VAL A 433 -1.50 4.07 13.72
CA VAL A 433 -2.52 3.07 13.40
C VAL A 433 -3.88 3.73 13.27
N VAL A 434 -4.66 3.34 12.27
CA VAL A 434 -6.05 3.78 12.11
C VAL A 434 -6.96 2.90 12.94
N ALA A 435 -7.70 3.52 13.85
CA ALA A 435 -8.71 2.84 14.62
C ALA A 435 -10.09 2.90 13.91
N ARG A 436 -10.99 2.01 14.28
CA ARG A 436 -12.34 1.92 13.72
C ARG A 436 -13.20 3.17 14.00
N ASP A 437 -12.95 3.84 15.11
CA ASP A 437 -13.58 5.11 15.45
C ASP A 437 -13.08 6.29 14.61
N GLY A 438 -12.24 6.03 13.62
CA GLY A 438 -11.65 7.03 12.73
C GLY A 438 -10.48 7.80 13.34
N THR A 439 -10.05 7.45 14.56
CA THR A 439 -8.87 8.10 15.16
C THR A 439 -7.58 7.50 14.63
N ILE A 440 -6.55 8.34 14.54
CA ILE A 440 -5.16 7.88 14.44
C ILE A 440 -4.62 7.75 15.86
N ARG A 441 -4.00 6.61 16.16
CA ARG A 441 -3.35 6.37 17.44
C ARG A 441 -1.86 6.17 17.25
N LYS A 442 -1.07 6.82 18.11
CA LYS A 442 0.38 6.61 18.18
C LYS A 442 0.69 5.65 19.31
N TYR A 443 1.49 4.65 19.00
CA TYR A 443 2.05 3.72 19.95
C TYR A 443 3.56 3.84 20.02
N LEU A 444 4.09 3.72 21.24
CA LEU A 444 5.51 3.60 21.51
C LEU A 444 5.80 2.21 22.05
N GLY A 445 6.80 1.54 21.53
CA GLY A 445 7.31 0.30 22.11
C GLY A 445 8.11 0.60 23.37
N ALA A 446 7.74 -0.01 24.49
CA ALA A 446 8.60 0.00 25.66
C ALA A 446 9.89 -0.77 25.35
N ARG A 447 11.04 -0.12 25.57
CA ARG A 447 12.37 -0.73 25.41
C ARG A 447 12.67 -1.65 26.59
#